data_cc4caa32ceadfc401610cafda74461fa
#
_entry.id   cc4caa32ceadfc401610cafda74461fa
#
_cell.length_a   1.000
_cell.length_b   1.000
_cell.length_c   1.000
_cell.angle_alpha   90.00
_cell.angle_beta   90.00
_cell.angle_gamma   90.00
#
_symmetry.space_group_name_H-M   'P 1'
#
loop_
_entity.id
_entity.type
_entity.pdbx_description
1 polymer ?
#
loop_
_entity_poly.entity_id
_entity_poly.type
_entity_poly.pdbx_seq_one_letter_code
_entity_poly.pdbx_strand_id
1 'polypeptide(L)'
;MSKQYRFETLQLHAGHTVDPTGSRAVPIYQTTSFVFKDAEEAAGRFALTNPGGIYSRLGNPTTDVLDDRVAELEGGAAGIAVASGSAAVTYSILNVADAGDNIVAASTLYGGTYNLFTATLPRLGIQTKFVNPDHLEEFEAAIDEKTKAVYIESIGNPGINLIDVQAIADIAHKHNIILIVDNTFASPYLFRPLEHGADVVVHSATKYLGGHGTTLAGVVVESGKFDYKGSGKYPGFSEGDEHYNGLVFGDLPIPFTVKIRAQLLRDTGACITPCLLYT
;
A
#
# COMPACT_ATOMS: atom_id res chain seq x y z
N MET A 1 -17.94 -8.28 -21.89
CA MET A 1 -17.75 -9.01 -20.63
C MET A 1 -16.27 -9.28 -20.50
N SER A 2 -15.58 -8.66 -19.54
CA SER A 2 -14.19 -9.00 -19.22
C SER A 2 -14.15 -10.46 -18.77
N LYS A 3 -13.22 -11.24 -19.32
CA LYS A 3 -13.03 -12.63 -18.88
C LYS A 3 -12.56 -12.60 -17.42
N GLN A 4 -13.37 -13.12 -16.52
CA GLN A 4 -12.97 -13.34 -15.15
C GLN A 4 -12.07 -14.58 -15.11
N TYR A 5 -10.80 -14.40 -14.83
CA TYR A 5 -9.86 -15.51 -14.69
C TYR A 5 -9.92 -16.11 -13.29
N ARG A 6 -9.54 -17.39 -13.16
CA ARG A 6 -9.39 -18.04 -11.87
C ARG A 6 -8.15 -17.49 -11.14
N PHE A 7 -8.15 -17.60 -9.82
CA PHE A 7 -7.06 -17.12 -8.97
C PHE A 7 -5.69 -17.68 -9.40
N GLU A 8 -5.62 -18.98 -9.71
CA GLU A 8 -4.40 -19.66 -10.18
C GLU A 8 -3.89 -19.09 -11.51
N THR A 9 -4.79 -18.64 -12.37
CA THR A 9 -4.42 -17.97 -13.64
C THR A 9 -3.88 -16.57 -13.37
N LEU A 10 -4.51 -15.83 -12.43
CA LEU A 10 -4.05 -14.50 -12.03
C LEU A 10 -2.66 -14.55 -11.40
N GLN A 11 -2.35 -15.54 -10.56
CA GLN A 11 -1.02 -15.73 -9.97
C GLN A 11 0.10 -15.78 -11.03
N LEU A 12 -0.18 -16.36 -12.19
CA LEU A 12 0.81 -16.53 -13.25
C LEU A 12 0.83 -15.39 -14.27
N HIS A 13 -0.31 -14.75 -14.53
CA HIS A 13 -0.48 -13.92 -15.71
C HIS A 13 -0.96 -12.48 -15.44
N ALA A 14 -1.52 -12.18 -14.27
CA ALA A 14 -1.97 -10.82 -13.97
C ALA A 14 -0.81 -9.81 -14.03
N GLY A 15 -1.13 -8.59 -14.45
CA GLY A 15 -0.17 -7.48 -14.55
C GLY A 15 0.87 -7.61 -15.68
N HIS A 16 0.91 -8.72 -16.43
CA HIS A 16 1.87 -8.89 -17.51
C HIS A 16 1.21 -8.91 -18.89
N THR A 17 1.54 -7.91 -19.69
CA THR A 17 1.24 -7.88 -21.13
C THR A 17 2.50 -8.26 -21.91
N VAL A 18 2.38 -9.26 -22.79
CA VAL A 18 3.50 -9.71 -23.62
C VAL A 18 3.97 -8.55 -24.50
N ASP A 19 5.25 -8.23 -24.43
CA ASP A 19 5.87 -7.14 -25.17
C ASP A 19 6.04 -7.49 -26.67
N PRO A 20 6.45 -6.53 -27.54
CA PRO A 20 6.64 -6.76 -28.98
C PRO A 20 7.68 -7.83 -29.32
N THR A 21 8.56 -8.21 -28.40
CA THR A 21 9.52 -9.32 -28.63
C THR A 21 8.87 -10.69 -28.51
N GLY A 22 7.65 -10.77 -27.96
CA GLY A 22 6.97 -12.03 -27.67
C GLY A 22 7.52 -12.79 -26.47
N SER A 23 8.29 -12.12 -25.60
CA SER A 23 8.85 -12.75 -24.41
C SER A 23 7.75 -13.29 -23.50
N ARG A 24 7.85 -14.57 -23.14
CA ARG A 24 6.91 -15.19 -22.20
C ARG A 24 7.17 -14.78 -20.77
N ALA A 25 8.43 -14.63 -20.40
CA ALA A 25 8.82 -14.11 -19.07
C ALA A 25 8.73 -12.59 -19.06
N VAL A 26 8.48 -12.02 -17.87
CA VAL A 26 8.54 -10.57 -17.69
C VAL A 26 9.98 -10.10 -17.96
N PRO A 27 10.24 -9.15 -18.85
CA PRO A 27 11.59 -8.63 -19.07
C PRO A 27 12.11 -7.88 -17.83
N ILE A 28 13.42 -7.99 -17.57
CA ILE A 28 14.07 -7.19 -16.53
C ILE A 28 14.58 -5.88 -17.16
N TYR A 29 13.91 -4.79 -16.88
CA TYR A 29 14.34 -3.45 -17.30
C TYR A 29 15.35 -2.88 -16.31
N GLN A 30 16.59 -3.33 -16.39
CA GLN A 30 17.68 -2.93 -15.50
C GLN A 30 18.21 -1.55 -15.91
N THR A 31 17.44 -0.51 -15.62
CA THR A 31 17.78 0.89 -15.90
C THR A 31 17.43 1.78 -14.71
N THR A 32 18.12 2.91 -14.57
CA THR A 32 17.81 3.92 -13.56
C THR A 32 16.82 4.96 -14.06
N SER A 33 16.89 5.34 -15.35
CA SER A 33 16.11 6.43 -15.92
C SER A 33 15.59 6.08 -17.30
N PHE A 34 14.60 6.82 -17.74
CA PHE A 34 13.96 6.67 -19.03
C PHE A 34 14.10 7.96 -19.84
N VAL A 35 14.22 7.84 -21.15
CA VAL A 35 14.30 8.99 -22.06
C VAL A 35 12.91 9.51 -22.36
N PHE A 36 12.80 10.80 -22.62
CA PHE A 36 11.60 11.47 -23.11
C PHE A 36 11.75 11.78 -24.59
N LYS A 37 10.64 11.74 -25.32
CA LYS A 37 10.60 12.12 -26.73
C LYS A 37 10.92 13.60 -26.93
N ASP A 38 10.35 14.43 -26.05
CA ASP A 38 10.49 15.89 -26.08
C ASP A 38 10.23 16.49 -24.68
N ALA A 39 10.37 17.81 -24.57
CA ALA A 39 10.17 18.53 -23.31
C ALA A 39 8.70 18.54 -22.84
N GLU A 40 7.74 18.47 -23.76
CA GLU A 40 6.31 18.43 -23.42
C GLU A 40 5.94 17.10 -22.77
N GLU A 41 6.42 15.98 -23.30
CA GLU A 41 6.27 14.68 -22.69
C GLU A 41 6.91 14.63 -21.31
N ALA A 42 8.13 15.17 -21.15
CA ALA A 42 8.80 15.25 -19.87
C ALA A 42 7.95 16.04 -18.84
N ALA A 43 7.50 17.24 -19.22
CA ALA A 43 6.65 18.08 -18.37
C ALA A 43 5.37 17.35 -17.93
N GLY A 44 4.69 16.65 -18.85
CA GLY A 44 3.48 15.89 -18.55
C GLY A 44 3.72 14.73 -17.57
N ARG A 45 4.85 14.02 -17.70
CA ARG A 45 5.20 12.92 -16.78
C ARG A 45 5.52 13.44 -15.38
N PHE A 46 6.28 14.53 -15.25
CA PHE A 46 6.57 15.16 -13.95
C PHE A 46 5.34 15.77 -13.29
N ALA A 47 4.38 16.26 -14.09
CA ALA A 47 3.10 16.77 -13.59
C ALA A 47 2.06 15.67 -13.30
N LEU A 48 2.39 14.38 -13.49
CA LEU A 48 1.49 13.23 -13.35
C LEU A 48 0.26 13.28 -14.29
N THR A 49 0.32 14.04 -15.38
CA THR A 49 -0.73 14.13 -16.39
C THR A 49 -0.56 13.10 -17.52
N ASN A 50 0.67 12.62 -17.74
CA ASN A 50 0.99 11.59 -18.73
C ASN A 50 1.61 10.37 -18.04
N PRO A 51 1.14 9.13 -18.34
CA PRO A 51 1.76 7.92 -17.82
C PRO A 51 3.13 7.68 -18.46
N GLY A 52 4.01 6.96 -17.77
CA GLY A 52 5.28 6.49 -18.30
C GLY A 52 6.44 6.62 -17.33
N GLY A 53 7.54 5.94 -17.66
CA GLY A 53 8.73 5.91 -16.81
C GLY A 53 9.47 7.25 -16.79
N ILE A 54 9.93 7.64 -15.60
CA ILE A 54 10.82 8.77 -15.37
C ILE A 54 12.13 8.23 -14.81
N TYR A 55 12.06 7.56 -13.69
CA TYR A 55 13.17 7.02 -12.93
C TYR A 55 12.72 5.77 -12.18
N SER A 56 13.53 4.70 -12.18
CA SER A 56 13.13 3.39 -11.64
C SER A 56 12.80 3.40 -10.14
N ARG A 57 13.19 4.41 -9.39
CA ARG A 57 12.75 4.60 -8.00
C ARG A 57 11.24 4.90 -7.93
N LEU A 58 10.68 5.58 -8.93
CA LEU A 58 9.27 5.95 -8.99
C LEU A 58 8.40 4.87 -9.66
N GLY A 59 8.96 4.15 -10.62
CA GLY A 59 8.27 3.10 -11.36
C GLY A 59 9.19 2.49 -12.40
N ASN A 60 8.99 1.20 -12.68
CA ASN A 60 9.79 0.46 -13.65
C ASN A 60 8.90 -0.65 -14.23
N PRO A 61 8.89 -0.88 -15.56
CA PRO A 61 8.00 -1.87 -16.17
C PRO A 61 8.08 -3.27 -15.58
N THR A 62 9.21 -3.64 -14.97
CA THR A 62 9.35 -4.91 -14.26
C THR A 62 8.62 -4.87 -12.90
N THR A 63 8.78 -3.79 -12.13
CA THR A 63 8.12 -3.65 -10.83
C THR A 63 6.61 -3.45 -10.97
N ASP A 64 6.18 -2.76 -12.03
CA ASP A 64 4.76 -2.51 -12.31
C ASP A 64 3.98 -3.84 -12.47
N VAL A 65 4.63 -4.90 -13.01
CA VAL A 65 4.00 -6.23 -13.07
C VAL A 65 3.71 -6.82 -11.68
N LEU A 66 4.59 -6.59 -10.70
CA LEU A 66 4.35 -7.02 -9.32
C LEU A 66 3.22 -6.19 -8.69
N ASP A 67 3.26 -4.87 -8.89
CA ASP A 67 2.26 -3.93 -8.39
C ASP A 67 0.86 -4.37 -8.85
N ASP A 68 0.67 -4.54 -10.16
CA ASP A 68 -0.59 -4.93 -10.76
C ASP A 68 -1.02 -6.35 -10.37
N ARG A 69 -0.07 -7.30 -10.32
CA ARG A 69 -0.38 -8.70 -9.99
C ARG A 69 -0.89 -8.84 -8.58
N VAL A 70 -0.25 -8.22 -7.60
CA VAL A 70 -0.69 -8.31 -6.21
C VAL A 70 -2.00 -7.54 -6.01
N ALA A 71 -2.18 -6.40 -6.70
CA ALA A 71 -3.46 -5.70 -6.71
C ALA A 71 -4.60 -6.59 -7.21
N GLU A 72 -4.43 -7.25 -8.35
CA GLU A 72 -5.43 -8.19 -8.91
C GLU A 72 -5.71 -9.38 -7.98
N LEU A 73 -4.69 -9.93 -7.33
CA LEU A 73 -4.85 -11.05 -6.40
C LEU A 73 -5.61 -10.65 -5.13
N GLU A 74 -5.40 -9.45 -4.61
CA GLU A 74 -6.15 -8.90 -3.48
C GLU A 74 -7.54 -8.36 -3.87
N GLY A 75 -7.81 -8.18 -5.18
CA GLY A 75 -9.03 -7.54 -5.65
C GLY A 75 -9.02 -6.02 -5.42
N GLY A 76 -7.84 -5.41 -5.37
CA GLY A 76 -7.60 -3.98 -5.21
C GLY A 76 -7.62 -3.21 -6.53
N ALA A 77 -7.63 -1.89 -6.42
CA ALA A 77 -7.58 -0.97 -7.55
C ALA A 77 -6.16 -0.72 -8.06
N ALA A 78 -5.17 -0.72 -7.15
CA ALA A 78 -3.77 -0.53 -7.48
C ALA A 78 -2.86 -1.06 -6.37
N GLY A 79 -1.62 -1.40 -6.76
CA GLY A 79 -0.55 -1.78 -5.85
C GLY A 79 0.69 -0.91 -6.00
N ILE A 80 1.59 -0.97 -5.02
CA ILE A 80 2.92 -0.38 -5.09
C ILE A 80 3.91 -1.25 -4.32
N ALA A 81 4.94 -1.74 -5.02
CA ALA A 81 6.02 -2.51 -4.42
C ALA A 81 7.10 -1.60 -3.84
N VAL A 82 7.62 -2.00 -2.70
CA VAL A 82 8.64 -1.30 -1.93
C VAL A 82 9.70 -2.29 -1.41
N ALA A 83 10.80 -1.77 -0.89
CA ALA A 83 11.98 -2.55 -0.53
C ALA A 83 11.76 -3.61 0.57
N SER A 84 10.73 -3.48 1.38
CA SER A 84 10.44 -4.43 2.47
C SER A 84 9.03 -4.27 3.02
N GLY A 85 8.55 -5.27 3.77
CA GLY A 85 7.30 -5.17 4.52
C GLY A 85 7.31 -4.00 5.52
N SER A 86 8.43 -3.75 6.19
CA SER A 86 8.56 -2.61 7.09
C SER A 86 8.42 -1.26 6.37
N ALA A 87 8.92 -1.15 5.14
CA ALA A 87 8.70 0.04 4.30
C ALA A 87 7.23 0.17 3.91
N ALA A 88 6.56 -0.94 3.56
CA ALA A 88 5.13 -0.94 3.24
C ALA A 88 4.29 -0.44 4.42
N VAL A 89 4.54 -0.95 5.63
CA VAL A 89 3.86 -0.49 6.86
C VAL A 89 4.15 0.99 7.12
N THR A 90 5.43 1.38 7.10
CA THR A 90 5.84 2.77 7.37
C THR A 90 5.19 3.75 6.39
N TYR A 91 5.23 3.44 5.10
CA TYR A 91 4.64 4.32 4.08
C TYR A 91 3.12 4.38 4.18
N SER A 92 2.46 3.28 4.53
CA SER A 92 1.01 3.27 4.70
C SER A 92 0.56 4.20 5.83
N ILE A 93 1.33 4.30 6.92
CA ILE A 93 1.03 5.21 8.02
C ILE A 93 1.41 6.65 7.67
N LEU A 94 2.64 6.90 7.19
CA LEU A 94 3.11 8.25 6.84
C LEU A 94 2.33 8.89 5.70
N ASN A 95 1.62 8.10 4.91
CA ASN A 95 0.78 8.60 3.82
C ASN A 95 -0.49 9.31 4.31
N VAL A 96 -0.94 9.00 5.54
CA VAL A 96 -2.21 9.48 6.10
C VAL A 96 -2.09 10.21 7.43
N ALA A 97 -0.98 10.04 8.15
CA ALA A 97 -0.77 10.61 9.48
C ALA A 97 0.46 11.51 9.49
N ASP A 98 0.31 12.69 10.07
CA ASP A 98 1.35 13.70 10.27
C ASP A 98 1.71 13.86 11.75
N ALA A 99 2.72 14.68 12.04
CA ALA A 99 3.09 14.99 13.41
C ALA A 99 1.92 15.65 14.18
N GLY A 100 1.56 15.05 15.30
CA GLY A 100 0.41 15.43 16.14
C GLY A 100 -0.79 14.51 15.98
N ASP A 101 -0.80 13.63 14.97
CA ASP A 101 -1.83 12.62 14.75
C ASP A 101 -1.58 11.34 15.55
N ASN A 102 -2.56 10.44 15.52
CA ASN A 102 -2.43 9.11 16.07
C ASN A 102 -3.10 8.04 15.19
N ILE A 103 -2.75 6.79 15.45
CA ILE A 103 -3.39 5.60 14.92
C ILE A 103 -3.86 4.71 16.06
N VAL A 104 -4.89 3.91 15.81
CA VAL A 104 -5.32 2.81 16.69
C VAL A 104 -4.81 1.50 16.11
N ALA A 105 -4.17 0.66 16.91
CA ALA A 105 -3.60 -0.60 16.42
C ALA A 105 -3.92 -1.75 17.35
N ALA A 106 -4.13 -2.95 16.81
CA ALA A 106 -4.19 -4.16 17.60
C ALA A 106 -2.89 -4.37 18.36
N SER A 107 -2.95 -4.91 19.57
CA SER A 107 -1.77 -5.20 20.38
C SER A 107 -1.03 -6.47 19.95
N THR A 108 -1.64 -7.31 19.09
CA THR A 108 -1.12 -8.60 18.61
C THR A 108 -0.43 -8.47 17.25
N LEU A 109 0.52 -7.55 17.14
CA LEU A 109 1.27 -7.29 15.91
C LEU A 109 2.62 -8.00 15.89
N TYR A 110 3.15 -8.19 14.68
CA TYR A 110 4.55 -8.55 14.48
C TYR A 110 5.48 -7.62 15.27
N GLY A 111 6.45 -8.19 15.98
CA GLY A 111 7.33 -7.43 16.88
C GLY A 111 8.05 -6.25 16.22
N GLY A 112 8.40 -6.37 14.91
CA GLY A 112 8.98 -5.25 14.15
C GLY A 112 8.02 -4.10 13.94
N THR A 113 6.75 -4.39 13.64
CA THR A 113 5.68 -3.38 13.51
C THR A 113 5.36 -2.75 14.87
N TYR A 114 5.30 -3.57 15.93
CA TYR A 114 5.11 -3.07 17.28
C TYR A 114 6.21 -2.08 17.69
N ASN A 115 7.49 -2.43 17.41
CA ASN A 115 8.62 -1.54 17.68
C ASN A 115 8.59 -0.27 16.82
N LEU A 116 8.20 -0.36 15.54
CA LEU A 116 8.00 0.81 14.69
C LEU A 116 6.99 1.78 15.33
N PHE A 117 5.87 1.24 15.81
CA PHE A 117 4.78 2.02 16.36
C PHE A 117 5.07 2.58 17.78
N THR A 118 5.87 1.89 18.58
CA THR A 118 6.22 2.36 19.94
C THR A 118 7.48 3.20 20.02
N ALA A 119 8.43 3.04 19.08
CA ALA A 119 9.72 3.69 19.18
C ALA A 119 10.00 4.69 18.04
N THR A 120 9.64 4.35 16.79
CA THR A 120 10.00 5.18 15.62
C THR A 120 8.94 6.22 15.31
N LEU A 121 7.66 5.84 15.19
CA LEU A 121 6.58 6.79 14.91
C LEU A 121 6.47 7.92 15.93
N PRO A 122 6.65 7.70 17.26
CA PRO A 122 6.64 8.79 18.23
C PRO A 122 7.73 9.84 17.98
N ARG A 123 8.88 9.46 17.45
CA ARG A 123 9.94 10.42 17.05
C ARG A 123 9.55 11.27 15.86
N LEU A 124 8.62 10.80 15.04
CA LEU A 124 8.02 11.51 13.91
C LEU A 124 6.76 12.29 14.34
N GLY A 125 6.41 12.24 15.64
CA GLY A 125 5.27 12.95 16.19
C GLY A 125 3.94 12.19 16.09
N ILE A 126 3.93 10.94 15.59
CA ILE A 126 2.74 10.12 15.45
C ILE A 126 2.63 9.14 16.61
N GLN A 127 1.50 9.17 17.32
CA GLN A 127 1.26 8.28 18.46
C GLN A 127 0.47 7.04 18.04
N THR A 128 0.65 5.93 18.79
CA THR A 128 -0.14 4.72 18.59
C THR A 128 -0.87 4.35 19.87
N LYS A 129 -2.17 4.10 19.75
CA LYS A 129 -3.02 3.57 20.81
C LYS A 129 -3.24 2.08 20.55
N PHE A 130 -2.67 1.25 21.41
CA PHE A 130 -2.84 -0.20 21.28
C PHE A 130 -4.08 -0.66 22.01
N VAL A 131 -4.83 -1.56 21.37
CA VAL A 131 -6.06 -2.15 21.90
C VAL A 131 -6.04 -3.67 21.78
N ASN A 132 -6.81 -4.34 22.63
CA ASN A 132 -6.96 -5.78 22.51
C ASN A 132 -7.91 -6.10 21.35
N PRO A 133 -7.46 -6.86 20.32
CA PRO A 133 -8.28 -7.15 19.14
C PRO A 133 -9.50 -8.05 19.44
N ASP A 134 -9.54 -8.73 20.58
CA ASP A 134 -10.69 -9.53 21.01
C ASP A 134 -11.85 -8.66 21.55
N HIS A 135 -11.62 -7.35 21.73
CA HIS A 135 -12.54 -6.39 22.29
C HIS A 135 -12.82 -5.24 21.31
N LEU A 136 -13.84 -5.39 20.47
CA LEU A 136 -14.21 -4.39 19.45
C LEU A 136 -14.51 -3.02 20.06
N GLU A 137 -15.07 -2.99 21.25
CA GLU A 137 -15.37 -1.75 21.98
C GLU A 137 -14.13 -0.93 22.32
N GLU A 138 -12.96 -1.56 22.46
CA GLU A 138 -11.71 -0.84 22.70
C GLU A 138 -11.26 -0.04 21.46
N PHE A 139 -11.50 -0.56 20.24
CA PHE A 139 -11.23 0.20 19.02
C PHE A 139 -12.08 1.46 18.95
N GLU A 140 -13.40 1.33 19.18
CA GLU A 140 -14.33 2.45 19.19
C GLU A 140 -13.93 3.51 20.22
N ALA A 141 -13.58 3.08 21.44
CA ALA A 141 -13.21 3.98 22.54
C ALA A 141 -11.85 4.67 22.34
N ALA A 142 -10.93 4.04 21.58
CA ALA A 142 -9.60 4.60 21.35
C ALA A 142 -9.57 5.64 20.21
N ILE A 143 -10.54 5.61 19.28
CA ILE A 143 -10.61 6.55 18.16
C ILE A 143 -10.97 7.95 18.68
N ASP A 144 -10.21 8.96 18.25
CA ASP A 144 -10.48 10.37 18.51
C ASP A 144 -10.35 11.22 17.23
N GLU A 145 -10.45 12.55 17.36
CA GLU A 145 -10.37 13.45 16.22
C GLU A 145 -9.02 13.43 15.48
N LYS A 146 -7.94 13.06 16.17
CA LYS A 146 -6.58 12.97 15.64
C LYS A 146 -6.28 11.59 15.04
N THR A 147 -7.17 10.63 15.20
CA THR A 147 -6.98 9.28 14.68
C THR A 147 -7.14 9.28 13.16
N LYS A 148 -6.14 8.74 12.46
CA LYS A 148 -6.08 8.70 11.00
C LYS A 148 -6.26 7.29 10.43
N ALA A 149 -5.97 6.26 11.18
CA ALA A 149 -6.12 4.88 10.71
C ALA A 149 -6.35 3.93 11.88
N VAL A 150 -7.01 2.81 11.58
CA VAL A 150 -6.92 1.58 12.35
C VAL A 150 -5.97 0.64 11.63
N TYR A 151 -5.08 -0.02 12.38
CA TYR A 151 -4.09 -0.97 11.85
C TYR A 151 -4.20 -2.31 12.55
N ILE A 152 -4.35 -3.39 11.78
CA ILE A 152 -4.43 -4.77 12.28
C ILE A 152 -3.65 -5.74 11.40
N GLU A 153 -3.38 -6.94 11.91
CA GLU A 153 -2.92 -8.09 11.12
C GLU A 153 -4.09 -9.07 10.96
N SER A 154 -4.30 -9.59 9.74
CA SER A 154 -5.36 -10.58 9.50
C SER A 154 -5.17 -11.86 10.33
N ILE A 155 -3.92 -12.25 10.53
CA ILE A 155 -3.47 -13.32 11.42
C ILE A 155 -2.35 -12.74 12.28
N GLY A 156 -2.58 -12.61 13.59
CA GLY A 156 -1.63 -11.99 14.52
C GLY A 156 -0.34 -12.81 14.72
N ASN A 157 0.77 -12.12 14.96
CA ASN A 157 2.08 -12.74 15.17
C ASN A 157 2.66 -12.33 16.55
N PRO A 158 2.95 -13.24 17.48
CA PRO A 158 3.00 -14.71 17.31
C PRO A 158 1.72 -15.46 17.70
N GLY A 159 0.67 -14.75 18.12
CA GLY A 159 -0.50 -15.37 18.75
C GLY A 159 -1.39 -16.21 17.83
N ILE A 160 -1.26 -16.05 16.49
CA ILE A 160 -2.08 -16.72 15.45
C ILE A 160 -3.59 -16.49 15.71
N ASN A 161 -3.93 -15.40 16.38
CA ASN A 161 -5.31 -14.98 16.55
C ASN A 161 -5.88 -14.42 15.24
N LEU A 162 -7.14 -14.72 14.99
CA LEU A 162 -7.90 -14.19 13.87
C LEU A 162 -8.72 -12.99 14.34
N ILE A 163 -8.79 -11.97 13.50
CA ILE A 163 -9.52 -10.73 13.79
C ILE A 163 -10.71 -10.61 12.84
N ASP A 164 -11.85 -10.16 13.34
CA ASP A 164 -13.02 -9.82 12.51
C ASP A 164 -12.77 -8.50 11.77
N VAL A 165 -12.21 -8.62 10.57
CA VAL A 165 -11.82 -7.48 9.72
C VAL A 165 -13.04 -6.62 9.36
N GLN A 166 -14.20 -7.24 9.06
CA GLN A 166 -15.41 -6.49 8.71
C GLN A 166 -15.92 -5.65 9.87
N ALA A 167 -15.98 -6.22 11.07
CA ALA A 167 -16.44 -5.48 12.24
C ALA A 167 -15.53 -4.28 12.55
N ILE A 168 -14.21 -4.43 12.39
CA ILE A 168 -13.27 -3.31 12.60
C ILE A 168 -13.35 -2.30 11.47
N ALA A 169 -13.58 -2.72 10.22
CA ALA A 169 -13.81 -1.81 9.10
C ALA A 169 -15.07 -0.94 9.35
N ASP A 170 -16.15 -1.55 9.82
CA ASP A 170 -17.39 -0.82 10.13
C ASP A 170 -17.15 0.25 11.22
N ILE A 171 -16.33 -0.06 12.23
CA ILE A 171 -15.94 0.90 13.27
C ILE A 171 -15.10 2.04 12.65
N ALA A 172 -14.06 1.73 11.88
CA ALA A 172 -13.19 2.73 11.26
C ALA A 172 -14.00 3.67 10.34
N HIS A 173 -14.84 3.11 9.49
CA HIS A 173 -15.65 3.87 8.53
C HIS A 173 -16.71 4.76 9.22
N LYS A 174 -17.27 4.32 10.32
CA LYS A 174 -18.17 5.16 11.15
C LYS A 174 -17.49 6.47 11.61
N HIS A 175 -16.17 6.44 11.78
CA HIS A 175 -15.34 7.58 12.15
C HIS A 175 -14.67 8.28 10.96
N ASN A 176 -15.01 7.90 9.73
CA ASN A 176 -14.41 8.40 8.49
C ASN A 176 -12.87 8.23 8.42
N ILE A 177 -12.35 7.14 8.97
CA ILE A 177 -10.94 6.77 8.91
C ILE A 177 -10.75 5.43 8.22
N ILE A 178 -9.56 5.22 7.64
CA ILE A 178 -9.23 3.98 6.91
C ILE A 178 -8.89 2.83 7.85
N LEU A 179 -9.17 1.61 7.36
CA LEU A 179 -8.62 0.38 7.91
C LEU A 179 -7.45 -0.12 7.05
N ILE A 180 -6.29 -0.26 7.68
CA ILE A 180 -5.09 -0.87 7.08
C ILE A 180 -4.92 -2.27 7.66
N VAL A 181 -4.82 -3.28 6.81
CA VAL A 181 -4.65 -4.68 7.21
C VAL A 181 -3.33 -5.24 6.69
N ASP A 182 -2.49 -5.72 7.58
CA ASP A 182 -1.34 -6.54 7.19
C ASP A 182 -1.81 -7.97 6.94
N ASN A 183 -1.76 -8.38 5.67
CA ASN A 183 -2.23 -9.71 5.22
C ASN A 183 -1.06 -10.65 4.90
N THR A 184 0.11 -10.41 5.49
CA THR A 184 1.34 -11.17 5.21
C THR A 184 1.17 -12.67 5.43
N PHE A 185 0.52 -13.08 6.53
CA PHE A 185 0.40 -14.50 6.87
C PHE A 185 -0.67 -15.24 6.06
N ALA A 186 -1.82 -14.63 5.85
CA ALA A 186 -2.88 -15.25 5.07
C ALA A 186 -2.55 -15.28 3.58
N SER A 187 -1.89 -14.25 3.06
CA SER A 187 -1.74 -13.95 1.64
C SER A 187 -3.10 -13.80 0.92
N PRO A 188 -3.16 -13.29 -0.32
CA PRO A 188 -4.43 -13.18 -1.05
C PRO A 188 -5.09 -14.52 -1.35
N TYR A 189 -4.36 -15.62 -1.17
CA TYR A 189 -4.88 -16.96 -1.41
C TYR A 189 -5.85 -17.43 -0.32
N LEU A 190 -5.50 -17.19 0.96
CA LEU A 190 -6.35 -17.65 2.07
C LEU A 190 -7.39 -16.60 2.47
N PHE A 191 -7.07 -15.31 2.35
CA PHE A 191 -7.96 -14.24 2.78
C PHE A 191 -7.67 -12.95 2.01
N ARG A 192 -8.73 -12.20 1.64
CA ARG A 192 -8.65 -10.91 0.96
C ARG A 192 -9.33 -9.84 1.79
N PRO A 193 -8.60 -9.08 2.59
CA PRO A 193 -9.18 -8.07 3.47
C PRO A 193 -10.02 -7.01 2.75
N LEU A 194 -9.69 -6.68 1.49
CA LEU A 194 -10.45 -5.69 0.70
C LEU A 194 -11.89 -6.13 0.40
N GLU A 195 -12.17 -7.44 0.40
CA GLU A 195 -13.52 -8.00 0.28
C GLU A 195 -14.30 -7.89 1.61
N HIS A 196 -13.61 -7.56 2.72
CA HIS A 196 -14.14 -7.44 4.07
C HIS A 196 -13.97 -6.02 4.65
N GLY A 197 -13.98 -5.02 3.79
CA GLY A 197 -14.02 -3.62 4.19
C GLY A 197 -12.67 -2.95 4.48
N ALA A 198 -11.54 -3.63 4.35
CA ALA A 198 -10.25 -2.97 4.42
C ALA A 198 -10.08 -1.97 3.26
N ASP A 199 -9.43 -0.85 3.53
CA ASP A 199 -9.15 0.19 2.52
C ASP A 199 -7.78 0.01 1.92
N VAL A 200 -6.83 -0.43 2.75
CA VAL A 200 -5.44 -0.66 2.38
C VAL A 200 -4.98 -2.00 2.95
N VAL A 201 -4.30 -2.78 2.12
CA VAL A 201 -3.65 -4.02 2.52
C VAL A 201 -2.14 -3.88 2.37
N VAL A 202 -1.39 -4.32 3.36
CA VAL A 202 0.08 -4.37 3.29
C VAL A 202 0.55 -5.82 3.36
N HIS A 203 1.66 -6.08 2.67
CA HIS A 203 2.35 -7.37 2.70
C HIS A 203 3.84 -7.21 2.90
N SER A 204 4.41 -8.03 3.76
CA SER A 204 5.80 -8.41 3.60
C SER A 204 5.88 -9.50 2.52
N ALA A 205 6.11 -9.08 1.26
CA ALA A 205 6.25 -10.04 0.17
C ALA A 205 7.46 -10.98 0.31
N THR A 206 8.35 -10.68 1.26
CA THR A 206 9.44 -11.52 1.75
C THR A 206 8.97 -12.91 2.21
N LYS A 207 7.72 -13.02 2.69
CA LYS A 207 7.17 -14.21 3.34
C LYS A 207 6.45 -15.11 2.33
N TYR A 208 5.16 -15.29 2.50
CA TYR A 208 4.39 -16.27 1.72
C TYR A 208 4.15 -15.86 0.26
N LEU A 209 4.16 -14.56 -0.07
CA LEU A 209 4.08 -14.13 -1.48
C LEU A 209 5.32 -14.54 -2.26
N GLY A 210 6.53 -14.27 -1.75
CA GLY A 210 7.77 -14.71 -2.37
C GLY A 210 8.03 -16.20 -2.19
N GLY A 211 7.72 -16.74 -1.02
CA GLY A 211 7.67 -18.19 -0.73
C GLY A 211 9.02 -18.90 -0.60
N HIS A 212 10.14 -18.26 -0.95
CA HIS A 212 11.46 -18.93 -1.06
C HIS A 212 12.47 -18.45 -0.02
N GLY A 213 12.19 -17.37 0.71
CA GLY A 213 13.12 -16.83 1.71
C GLY A 213 14.41 -16.23 1.12
N THR A 214 14.39 -15.84 -0.15
CA THR A 214 15.56 -15.35 -0.89
C THR A 214 15.59 -13.85 -1.07
N THR A 215 14.44 -13.17 -0.98
CA THR A 215 14.29 -11.76 -1.36
C THR A 215 13.48 -10.98 -0.34
N LEU A 216 13.93 -9.76 -0.05
CA LEU A 216 13.16 -8.80 0.72
C LEU A 216 12.28 -7.96 -0.20
N ALA A 217 10.99 -7.88 0.10
CA ALA A 217 10.06 -7.00 -0.60
C ALA A 217 8.86 -6.67 0.30
N GLY A 218 8.19 -5.56 0.00
CA GLY A 218 6.90 -5.20 0.54
C GLY A 218 5.96 -4.78 -0.57
N VAL A 219 4.66 -4.86 -0.34
CA VAL A 219 3.63 -4.36 -1.25
C VAL A 219 2.54 -3.68 -0.44
N VAL A 220 2.04 -2.58 -0.95
CA VAL A 220 0.83 -1.90 -0.48
C VAL A 220 -0.20 -1.97 -1.57
N VAL A 221 -1.43 -2.36 -1.24
CA VAL A 221 -2.57 -2.42 -2.17
C VAL A 221 -3.70 -1.54 -1.63
N GLU A 222 -4.26 -0.69 -2.48
CA GLU A 222 -5.45 0.10 -2.12
C GLU A 222 -6.73 -0.45 -2.75
N SER A 223 -7.84 -0.28 -2.03
CA SER A 223 -9.18 -0.68 -2.52
C SER A 223 -9.71 0.22 -3.64
N GLY A 224 -9.27 1.49 -3.67
CA GLY A 224 -9.84 2.54 -4.54
C GLY A 224 -11.27 2.97 -4.16
N LYS A 225 -11.77 2.56 -2.99
CA LYS A 225 -13.16 2.80 -2.58
C LYS A 225 -13.32 3.90 -1.52
N PHE A 226 -12.27 4.16 -0.73
CA PHE A 226 -12.36 5.14 0.34
C PHE A 226 -12.29 6.57 -0.20
N ASP A 227 -13.24 7.42 0.24
CA ASP A 227 -13.27 8.84 -0.11
C ASP A 227 -12.41 9.66 0.86
N TYR A 228 -11.11 9.74 0.57
CA TYR A 228 -10.17 10.51 1.38
C TYR A 228 -10.53 12.00 1.48
N LYS A 229 -11.07 12.56 0.41
CA LYS A 229 -11.44 13.97 0.32
C LYS A 229 -12.72 14.26 1.10
N GLY A 230 -13.75 13.44 0.89
CA GLY A 230 -15.06 13.59 1.55
C GLY A 230 -15.02 13.25 3.04
N SER A 231 -14.06 12.46 3.50
CA SER A 231 -13.91 12.09 4.92
C SER A 231 -13.64 13.29 5.83
N GLY A 232 -13.00 14.35 5.32
CA GLY A 232 -12.55 15.51 6.10
C GLY A 232 -11.37 15.25 7.05
N LYS A 233 -10.77 14.06 7.00
CA LYS A 233 -9.69 13.63 7.90
C LYS A 233 -8.28 13.78 7.31
N TYR A 234 -8.14 13.89 5.98
CA TYR A 234 -6.86 13.79 5.29
C TYR A 234 -6.55 15.03 4.44
N PRO A 235 -6.01 16.11 5.04
CA PRO A 235 -5.64 17.34 4.32
C PRO A 235 -4.72 17.07 3.13
N GLY A 236 -3.73 16.16 3.29
CA GLY A 236 -2.80 15.78 2.23
C GLY A 236 -3.44 15.08 1.01
N PHE A 237 -4.73 14.74 1.07
CA PHE A 237 -5.51 14.23 -0.07
C PHE A 237 -6.55 15.22 -0.57
N SER A 238 -7.02 16.14 0.26
CA SER A 238 -8.10 17.08 -0.07
C SER A 238 -7.60 18.45 -0.48
N GLU A 239 -6.39 18.82 -0.12
CA GLU A 239 -5.75 20.08 -0.48
C GLU A 239 -4.80 19.92 -1.68
N GLY A 240 -4.58 21.03 -2.40
CA GLY A 240 -3.66 21.04 -3.54
C GLY A 240 -2.20 20.97 -3.13
N ASP A 241 -1.46 20.02 -3.69
CA ASP A 241 -0.03 19.85 -3.42
C ASP A 241 0.80 20.89 -4.22
N GLU A 242 1.55 21.73 -3.53
CA GLU A 242 2.38 22.78 -4.14
C GLU A 242 3.50 22.20 -5.02
N HIS A 243 4.03 21.02 -4.71
CA HIS A 243 5.09 20.36 -5.47
C HIS A 243 4.57 19.69 -6.76
N TYR A 244 3.25 19.57 -6.89
CA TYR A 244 2.58 19.02 -8.07
C TYR A 244 1.58 20.01 -8.69
N ASN A 245 1.93 21.31 -8.70
CA ASN A 245 1.15 22.37 -9.34
C ASN A 245 -0.32 22.45 -8.84
N GLY A 246 -0.55 22.19 -7.57
CA GLY A 246 -1.88 22.21 -6.96
C GLY A 246 -2.70 20.93 -7.20
N LEU A 247 -2.08 19.83 -7.59
CA LEU A 247 -2.77 18.54 -7.72
C LEU A 247 -3.43 18.14 -6.39
N VAL A 248 -4.69 17.80 -6.42
CA VAL A 248 -5.43 17.21 -5.30
C VAL A 248 -5.39 15.69 -5.46
N PHE A 249 -4.60 14.99 -4.63
CA PHE A 249 -4.45 13.55 -4.75
C PHE A 249 -5.79 12.80 -4.63
N GLY A 250 -6.71 13.27 -3.77
CA GLY A 250 -8.02 12.66 -3.59
C GLY A 250 -8.94 12.71 -4.81
N ASP A 251 -8.60 13.49 -5.85
CA ASP A 251 -9.34 13.51 -7.12
C ASP A 251 -8.87 12.41 -8.10
N LEU A 252 -7.79 11.70 -7.76
CA LEU A 252 -7.26 10.61 -8.58
C LEU A 252 -8.02 9.29 -8.32
N PRO A 253 -8.08 8.39 -9.31
CA PRO A 253 -8.78 7.11 -9.14
C PRO A 253 -8.08 6.14 -8.16
N ILE A 254 -6.77 6.31 -7.94
CA ILE A 254 -5.93 5.50 -7.05
C ILE A 254 -5.05 6.43 -6.19
N PRO A 255 -5.69 7.23 -5.31
CA PRO A 255 -5.02 8.34 -4.64
C PRO A 255 -3.93 7.89 -3.67
N PHE A 256 -4.12 6.75 -3.00
CA PHE A 256 -3.23 6.30 -1.94
C PHE A 256 -1.88 5.84 -2.48
N THR A 257 -1.86 5.00 -3.50
CA THR A 257 -0.62 4.48 -4.11
C THR A 257 0.10 5.56 -4.91
N VAL A 258 -0.64 6.44 -5.61
CA VAL A 258 -0.02 7.57 -6.34
C VAL A 258 0.67 8.52 -5.36
N LYS A 259 0.04 8.85 -4.23
CA LYS A 259 0.65 9.74 -3.23
C LYS A 259 1.90 9.11 -2.59
N ILE A 260 1.87 7.81 -2.25
CA ILE A 260 3.08 7.10 -1.79
C ILE A 260 4.20 7.23 -2.83
N ARG A 261 3.90 6.95 -4.10
CA ARG A 261 4.87 7.00 -5.19
C ARG A 261 5.45 8.40 -5.39
N ALA A 262 4.57 9.39 -5.43
CA ALA A 262 4.91 10.78 -5.73
C ALA A 262 5.69 11.47 -4.60
N GLN A 263 5.44 11.12 -3.35
CA GLN A 263 6.06 11.75 -2.18
C GLN A 263 7.02 10.78 -1.47
N LEU A 264 6.51 9.78 -0.76
CA LEU A 264 7.30 8.96 0.14
C LEU A 264 8.37 8.13 -0.58
N LEU A 265 8.00 7.43 -1.65
CA LEU A 265 8.94 6.62 -2.41
C LEU A 265 9.98 7.49 -3.14
N ARG A 266 9.53 8.61 -3.72
CA ARG A 266 10.40 9.59 -4.36
C ARG A 266 11.47 10.12 -3.41
N ASP A 267 11.07 10.53 -2.19
CA ASP A 267 11.89 11.32 -1.30
C ASP A 267 12.74 10.47 -0.34
N THR A 268 12.21 9.33 0.10
CA THR A 268 12.89 8.45 1.07
C THR A 268 13.53 7.20 0.45
N GLY A 269 13.13 6.85 -0.78
CA GLY A 269 13.88 5.93 -1.63
C GLY A 269 13.80 4.43 -1.30
N ALA A 270 12.85 3.96 -0.51
CA ALA A 270 12.70 2.54 -0.20
C ALA A 270 12.08 1.75 -1.38
N CYS A 271 12.61 1.92 -2.59
CA CYS A 271 12.17 1.22 -3.79
C CYS A 271 12.77 -0.19 -3.87
N ILE A 272 12.02 -1.10 -4.50
CA ILE A 272 12.55 -2.41 -4.89
C ILE A 272 13.29 -2.29 -6.23
N THR A 273 14.37 -3.04 -6.39
CA THR A 273 15.11 -3.07 -7.66
C THR A 273 14.55 -4.15 -8.60
N PRO A 274 14.51 -3.91 -9.93
CA PRO A 274 13.92 -4.86 -10.88
C PRO A 274 14.51 -6.27 -10.83
N CYS A 275 15.81 -6.41 -10.58
CA CYS A 275 16.47 -7.71 -10.54
C CYS A 275 16.01 -8.60 -9.36
N LEU A 276 15.53 -8.01 -8.25
CA LEU A 276 15.06 -8.77 -7.09
C LEU A 276 13.70 -9.45 -7.32
N LEU A 277 12.95 -9.04 -8.34
CA LEU A 277 11.63 -9.61 -8.64
C LEU A 277 11.69 -11.02 -9.24
N TYR A 278 12.87 -11.47 -9.64
CA TYR A 278 13.10 -12.81 -10.21
C TYR A 278 13.65 -13.83 -9.22
N THR A 279 13.86 -13.44 -8.00
CA THR A 279 14.32 -14.34 -6.95
C THR A 279 13.20 -14.69 -6.01
#